data_81c3fe67beef50cf8b6aaff7ac3b86bb
#
_entry.id   81c3fe67beef50cf8b6aaff7ac3b86bb
#
_cell.length_a   1.000
_cell.length_b   1.000
_cell.length_c   1.000
_cell.angle_alpha   90.00
_cell.angle_beta   90.00
_cell.angle_gamma   90.00
#
_symmetry.space_group_name_H-M   'P 1'
#
loop_
_entity.id
_entity.type
_entity.pdbx_description
1 polymer ?
#
loop_
_entity_poly.entity_id
_entity_poly.type
_entity_poly.pdbx_seq_one_letter_code
_entity_poly.pdbx_strand_id
1 'polypeptide(L)'
;MSNFLNYAKRPQIYVYRATGQPGLKVGYTERVAKSGNDFDAVKERIEEGLVKTPNKQYEILHYESAITESGEFFKDHLVHKWLENFGVKRLAGEFFDTDLETVKQVIKGIKRERPQQSGTLRANFEMRPEQKKFVKETSEYFGKYQNENDPPRYLWNAKMRFGKTFTAYQLAKKMGWDRILVLTYKPSVQQEWKSDLYGHEDFEGWQFIEGLQTWEEAGIDESKPVVWFASYQDVLGKSKDGGVKKRHQKMREIEWDCLFVDEYHFGAWRDAATELTDTTDTKDDSGMSEDVEELEGTMPLRVKSYLYLSGTPFRALANGDFGEDQISNWTYADEQRAKKEWRGPEENPYDEMPQIVMLTYQMPESLREVAMKGEFNEFDLNKFFTAKKNENGEYVFERAKDVQKFLNILHGIDLEVAV
;
A
#
# COMPACT_ATOMS: atom_id res chain seq x y z
N MET A 1 -23.63 -15.25 -31.25
CA MET A 1 -23.75 -14.09 -30.32
C MET A 1 -23.39 -14.61 -28.95
N SER A 2 -22.17 -14.40 -28.56
CA SER A 2 -21.56 -14.94 -27.34
C SER A 2 -22.03 -14.14 -26.14
N ASN A 3 -22.63 -14.81 -25.18
CA ASN A 3 -22.96 -14.28 -23.86
C ASN A 3 -21.64 -13.96 -23.11
N PHE A 4 -21.12 -12.77 -23.28
CA PHE A 4 -20.26 -12.16 -22.28
C PHE A 4 -21.16 -11.70 -21.13
N LEU A 5 -21.49 -12.62 -20.23
CA LEU A 5 -21.98 -12.26 -18.92
C LEU A 5 -20.83 -11.53 -18.21
N ASN A 6 -20.87 -10.21 -18.29
CA ASN A 6 -20.14 -9.32 -17.43
C ASN A 6 -20.48 -9.72 -15.99
N TYR A 7 -19.60 -10.46 -15.32
CA TYR A 7 -19.58 -10.54 -13.87
C TYR A 7 -19.09 -9.18 -13.37
N ALA A 8 -19.97 -8.20 -13.42
CA ALA A 8 -19.73 -6.92 -12.79
C ALA A 8 -19.56 -7.20 -11.29
N LYS A 9 -18.35 -7.01 -10.77
CA LYS A 9 -18.09 -7.09 -9.33
C LYS A 9 -19.09 -6.18 -8.62
N ARG A 10 -19.75 -6.69 -7.58
CA ARG A 10 -20.65 -5.94 -6.73
C ARG A 10 -20.06 -5.86 -5.32
N PRO A 11 -19.11 -4.95 -5.09
CA PRO A 11 -18.47 -4.82 -3.79
C PRO A 11 -19.47 -4.36 -2.75
N GLN A 12 -19.55 -5.09 -1.63
CA GLN A 12 -20.42 -4.78 -0.49
C GLN A 12 -19.61 -4.75 0.78
N ILE A 13 -19.81 -3.74 1.62
CA ILE A 13 -19.44 -3.74 3.04
C ILE A 13 -20.66 -4.24 3.80
N TYR A 14 -20.41 -5.11 4.78
CA TYR A 14 -21.46 -5.64 5.65
C TYR A 14 -21.05 -5.61 7.11
N VAL A 15 -22.06 -5.48 7.97
CA VAL A 15 -21.92 -5.46 9.43
C VAL A 15 -22.83 -6.51 10.03
N TYR A 16 -22.30 -7.37 10.88
CA TYR A 16 -23.10 -8.34 11.58
C TYR A 16 -22.66 -8.53 13.05
N ARG A 17 -23.59 -9.07 13.84
CA ARG A 17 -23.35 -9.54 15.20
C ARG A 17 -23.36 -11.05 15.22
N ALA A 18 -22.43 -11.68 15.91
CA ALA A 18 -22.38 -13.12 16.09
C ALA A 18 -22.68 -13.48 17.57
N THR A 19 -23.53 -14.49 17.79
CA THR A 19 -23.85 -14.96 19.14
C THR A 19 -22.59 -15.44 19.86
N GLY A 20 -22.36 -14.93 21.07
CA GLY A 20 -21.20 -15.27 21.89
C GLY A 20 -19.90 -14.57 21.51
N GLN A 21 -19.96 -13.58 20.60
CA GLN A 21 -18.85 -12.68 20.32
C GLN A 21 -19.24 -11.25 20.70
N PRO A 22 -18.43 -10.54 21.49
CA PRO A 22 -18.69 -9.13 21.78
C PRO A 22 -18.43 -8.27 20.53
N GLY A 23 -19.15 -7.14 20.43
CA GLY A 23 -18.97 -6.17 19.37
C GLY A 23 -19.61 -6.51 18.03
N LEU A 24 -19.28 -5.71 17.02
CA LEU A 24 -19.78 -5.84 15.66
C LEU A 24 -18.62 -6.23 14.72
N LYS A 25 -18.89 -7.15 13.80
CA LYS A 25 -17.96 -7.49 12.75
C LYS A 25 -18.26 -6.69 11.51
N VAL A 26 -17.22 -6.08 10.93
CA VAL A 26 -17.26 -5.41 9.64
C VAL A 26 -16.49 -6.23 8.64
N GLY A 27 -17.11 -6.58 7.51
CA GLY A 27 -16.49 -7.40 6.48
C GLY A 27 -16.82 -6.92 5.08
N TYR A 28 -16.20 -7.56 4.07
CA TYR A 28 -16.29 -7.21 2.67
C TYR A 28 -16.56 -8.44 1.79
N THR A 29 -17.33 -8.23 0.73
CA THR A 29 -17.50 -9.21 -0.36
C THR A 29 -17.62 -8.49 -1.70
N GLU A 30 -17.07 -9.08 -2.75
CA GLU A 30 -17.28 -8.65 -4.14
C GLU A 30 -18.01 -9.73 -4.97
N ARG A 31 -18.63 -10.69 -4.28
CA ARG A 31 -19.36 -11.79 -4.92
C ARG A 31 -20.68 -11.35 -5.48
N VAL A 32 -21.10 -12.06 -6.48
CA VAL A 32 -22.48 -12.01 -7.00
C VAL A 32 -23.13 -13.34 -6.66
N ALA A 33 -24.18 -13.30 -5.83
CA ALA A 33 -24.95 -14.50 -5.52
C ALA A 33 -25.67 -15.05 -6.77
N LYS A 34 -25.95 -16.34 -6.77
CA LYS A 34 -26.71 -16.99 -7.87
C LYS A 34 -28.10 -16.34 -8.08
N SER A 35 -28.70 -15.84 -7.03
CA SER A 35 -29.96 -15.09 -7.07
C SER A 35 -29.84 -13.69 -7.69
N GLY A 36 -28.61 -13.16 -7.84
CA GLY A 36 -28.36 -11.79 -8.24
C GLY A 36 -28.66 -10.75 -7.16
N ASN A 37 -28.99 -11.17 -5.94
CA ASN A 37 -29.30 -10.30 -4.81
C ASN A 37 -28.04 -10.07 -3.93
N ASP A 38 -27.77 -8.82 -3.59
CA ASP A 38 -26.60 -8.44 -2.79
C ASP A 38 -26.69 -8.96 -1.34
N PHE A 39 -27.90 -9.05 -0.77
CA PHE A 39 -28.13 -9.65 0.55
C PHE A 39 -27.70 -11.13 0.60
N ASP A 40 -28.07 -11.89 -0.43
CA ASP A 40 -27.71 -13.31 -0.51
C ASP A 40 -26.17 -13.46 -0.67
N ALA A 41 -25.51 -12.58 -1.41
CA ALA A 41 -24.07 -12.58 -1.56
C ALA A 41 -23.35 -12.32 -0.21
N VAL A 42 -23.86 -11.39 0.59
CA VAL A 42 -23.36 -11.11 1.95
C VAL A 42 -23.61 -12.32 2.86
N LYS A 43 -24.81 -12.90 2.83
CA LYS A 43 -25.16 -14.08 3.63
C LYS A 43 -24.27 -15.26 3.32
N GLU A 44 -24.09 -15.62 2.05
CA GLU A 44 -23.22 -16.71 1.60
C GLU A 44 -21.78 -16.47 2.09
N ARG A 45 -21.28 -15.23 2.04
CA ARG A 45 -19.93 -14.88 2.49
C ARG A 45 -19.75 -15.05 4.00
N ILE A 46 -20.75 -14.67 4.80
CA ILE A 46 -20.72 -14.83 6.27
C ILE A 46 -20.79 -16.30 6.62
N GLU A 47 -21.68 -17.06 6.01
CA GLU A 47 -21.85 -18.50 6.25
C GLU A 47 -20.58 -19.30 5.94
N GLU A 48 -19.87 -19.00 4.86
CA GLU A 48 -18.55 -19.59 4.60
C GLU A 48 -17.52 -19.31 5.69
N GLY A 49 -17.49 -18.10 6.21
CA GLY A 49 -16.61 -17.73 7.31
C GLY A 49 -16.96 -18.47 8.62
N LEU A 50 -18.22 -18.87 8.78
CA LEU A 50 -18.73 -19.56 9.96
C LEU A 50 -18.69 -21.10 9.86
N VAL A 51 -18.40 -21.68 8.70
CA VAL A 51 -18.34 -23.15 8.49
C VAL A 51 -17.45 -23.86 9.51
N LYS A 52 -16.38 -23.22 9.98
CA LYS A 52 -15.49 -23.77 11.02
C LYS A 52 -16.04 -23.65 12.46
N THR A 53 -17.22 -23.07 12.64
CA THR A 53 -17.81 -22.85 13.96
C THR A 53 -19.28 -23.30 13.95
N PRO A 54 -19.57 -24.60 14.05
CA PRO A 54 -20.92 -25.12 14.01
C PRO A 54 -21.77 -24.51 15.14
N ASN A 55 -23.01 -24.14 14.82
CA ASN A 55 -24.01 -23.56 15.72
C ASN A 55 -23.83 -22.07 16.11
N LYS A 56 -22.97 -21.30 15.44
CA LYS A 56 -22.99 -19.83 15.62
C LYS A 56 -24.16 -19.21 14.88
N GLN A 57 -25.07 -18.62 15.65
CA GLN A 57 -26.12 -17.75 15.11
C GLN A 57 -25.50 -16.34 14.88
N TYR A 58 -25.93 -15.69 13.81
CA TYR A 58 -25.53 -14.33 13.48
C TYR A 58 -26.74 -13.52 13.01
N GLU A 59 -26.63 -12.21 13.13
CA GLU A 59 -27.63 -11.24 12.66
C GLU A 59 -26.93 -10.21 11.78
N ILE A 60 -27.34 -10.10 10.49
CA ILE A 60 -26.86 -9.05 9.61
C ILE A 60 -27.56 -7.75 9.97
N LEU A 61 -26.80 -6.78 10.44
CA LEU A 61 -27.32 -5.49 10.90
C LEU A 61 -27.34 -4.46 9.77
N HIS A 62 -26.41 -4.55 8.84
CA HIS A 62 -26.28 -3.61 7.74
C HIS A 62 -25.48 -4.20 6.59
N TYR A 63 -25.78 -3.78 5.36
CA TYR A 63 -24.92 -3.97 4.20
C TYR A 63 -25.19 -2.85 3.20
N GLU A 64 -24.17 -2.45 2.48
CA GLU A 64 -24.29 -1.43 1.44
C GLU A 64 -23.14 -1.53 0.44
N SER A 65 -23.32 -0.92 -0.74
CA SER A 65 -22.30 -0.88 -1.79
C SER A 65 -21.01 -0.24 -1.29
N ALA A 66 -19.87 -0.91 -1.52
CA ALA A 66 -18.53 -0.43 -1.18
C ALA A 66 -17.93 0.40 -2.34
N ILE A 67 -18.69 1.38 -2.82
CA ILE A 67 -18.32 2.29 -3.91
C ILE A 67 -18.40 3.72 -3.39
N THR A 68 -17.37 4.51 -3.63
CA THR A 68 -17.34 5.94 -3.28
C THR A 68 -18.24 6.76 -4.22
N GLU A 69 -18.49 8.03 -3.89
CA GLU A 69 -19.22 8.95 -4.77
C GLU A 69 -18.49 9.20 -6.10
N SER A 70 -17.15 9.05 -6.13
CA SER A 70 -16.33 9.11 -7.36
C SER A 70 -16.36 7.82 -8.19
N GLY A 71 -16.93 6.73 -7.65
CA GLY A 71 -17.01 5.44 -8.33
C GLY A 71 -15.87 4.48 -8.01
N GLU A 72 -14.99 4.79 -7.07
CA GLU A 72 -13.91 3.92 -6.63
C GLU A 72 -14.36 2.86 -5.63
N PHE A 73 -13.71 1.69 -5.65
CA PHE A 73 -14.00 0.59 -4.73
C PHE A 73 -13.15 0.70 -3.48
N PHE A 74 -13.76 0.51 -2.31
CA PHE A 74 -13.04 0.39 -1.05
C PHE A 74 -13.34 -0.95 -0.37
N LYS A 75 -12.45 -1.39 0.52
CA LYS A 75 -12.57 -2.66 1.24
C LYS A 75 -12.74 -2.42 2.75
N ASP A 76 -13.11 -3.50 3.44
CA ASP A 76 -13.31 -3.52 4.90
C ASP A 76 -12.09 -3.03 5.70
N HIS A 77 -10.86 -3.31 5.26
CA HIS A 77 -9.67 -2.82 5.93
C HIS A 77 -9.60 -1.29 6.02
N LEU A 78 -10.18 -0.56 5.04
CA LEU A 78 -10.28 0.88 5.13
C LEU A 78 -11.26 1.31 6.23
N VAL A 79 -12.41 0.61 6.33
CA VAL A 79 -13.38 0.85 7.40
C VAL A 79 -12.77 0.51 8.76
N HIS A 80 -12.03 -0.61 8.86
CA HIS A 80 -11.32 -1.00 10.08
C HIS A 80 -10.33 0.07 10.53
N LYS A 81 -9.48 0.54 9.60
CA LYS A 81 -8.50 1.60 9.85
C LYS A 81 -9.17 2.88 10.36
N TRP A 82 -10.31 3.26 9.75
CA TRP A 82 -11.04 4.43 10.18
C TRP A 82 -11.68 4.25 11.56
N LEU A 83 -12.25 3.08 11.86
CA LEU A 83 -12.78 2.77 13.20
C LEU A 83 -11.69 2.85 14.26
N GLU A 84 -10.51 2.29 13.99
CA GLU A 84 -9.35 2.36 14.89
C GLU A 84 -8.87 3.80 15.07
N ASN A 85 -8.79 4.57 13.98
CA ASN A 85 -8.45 5.98 14.01
C ASN A 85 -9.48 6.82 14.81
N PHE A 86 -10.73 6.35 14.89
CA PHE A 86 -11.75 6.94 15.76
C PHE A 86 -11.68 6.46 17.21
N GLY A 87 -10.62 5.75 17.60
CA GLY A 87 -10.46 5.23 18.96
C GLY A 87 -11.40 4.06 19.28
N VAL A 88 -12.04 3.46 18.27
CA VAL A 88 -12.87 2.27 18.45
C VAL A 88 -11.96 1.08 18.70
N LYS A 89 -12.14 0.42 19.83
CA LYS A 89 -11.33 -0.73 20.22
C LYS A 89 -11.63 -1.94 19.32
N ARG A 90 -10.59 -2.49 18.71
CA ARG A 90 -10.67 -3.81 18.05
C ARG A 90 -10.63 -4.90 19.12
N LEU A 91 -11.57 -5.80 19.11
CA LEU A 91 -11.71 -6.87 20.12
C LEU A 91 -10.96 -8.14 19.70
N ALA A 92 -11.30 -8.68 18.54
CA ALA A 92 -10.63 -9.85 17.96
C ALA A 92 -10.87 -9.91 16.45
N GLY A 93 -9.81 -10.07 15.66
CA GLY A 93 -9.90 -10.17 14.20
C GLY A 93 -10.57 -8.92 13.59
N GLU A 94 -11.77 -9.07 13.06
CA GLU A 94 -12.56 -7.99 12.42
C GLU A 94 -13.75 -7.55 13.29
N PHE A 95 -13.73 -7.84 14.60
CA PHE A 95 -14.73 -7.40 15.55
C PHE A 95 -14.30 -6.14 16.30
N PHE A 96 -15.23 -5.18 16.43
CA PHE A 96 -15.00 -3.87 17.02
C PHE A 96 -16.00 -3.60 18.16
N ASP A 97 -15.54 -2.97 19.23
CA ASP A 97 -16.36 -2.52 20.34
C ASP A 97 -17.04 -1.19 20.00
N THR A 98 -18.13 -1.31 19.23
CA THR A 98 -18.81 -0.15 18.65
C THR A 98 -20.29 -0.45 18.39
N ASP A 99 -21.05 0.60 18.15
CA ASP A 99 -22.44 0.52 17.70
C ASP A 99 -22.56 0.64 16.16
N LEU A 100 -23.73 0.29 15.65
CA LEU A 100 -24.00 0.29 14.22
C LEU A 100 -23.95 1.70 13.59
N GLU A 101 -24.38 2.72 14.32
CA GLU A 101 -24.43 4.09 13.80
C GLU A 101 -23.00 4.64 13.61
N THR A 102 -22.09 4.34 14.51
CA THR A 102 -20.66 4.67 14.37
C THR A 102 -20.09 4.04 13.09
N VAL A 103 -20.36 2.74 12.86
CA VAL A 103 -19.88 2.08 11.62
C VAL A 103 -20.47 2.71 10.38
N LYS A 104 -21.76 3.00 10.36
CA LYS A 104 -22.42 3.68 9.22
C LYS A 104 -21.86 5.07 8.96
N GLN A 105 -21.56 5.83 10.01
CA GLN A 105 -20.94 7.15 9.88
C GLN A 105 -19.56 7.06 9.23
N VAL A 106 -18.75 6.08 9.64
CA VAL A 106 -17.45 5.81 9.04
C VAL A 106 -17.59 5.45 7.55
N ILE A 107 -18.49 4.52 7.22
CA ILE A 107 -18.71 4.12 5.82
C ILE A 107 -19.19 5.33 4.99
N LYS A 108 -20.08 6.14 5.53
CA LYS A 108 -20.57 7.36 4.86
C LYS A 108 -19.45 8.39 4.65
N GLY A 109 -18.53 8.54 5.61
CA GLY A 109 -17.35 9.38 5.49
C GLY A 109 -16.45 8.92 4.34
N ILE A 110 -16.16 7.63 4.29
CA ILE A 110 -15.35 7.01 3.21
C ILE A 110 -16.01 7.22 1.85
N LYS A 111 -17.31 6.96 1.73
CA LYS A 111 -18.04 7.12 0.47
C LYS A 111 -18.03 8.53 -0.09
N ARG A 112 -18.10 9.52 0.78
CA ARG A 112 -18.11 10.94 0.39
C ARG A 112 -16.74 11.49 0.10
N GLU A 113 -15.67 10.69 0.33
CA GLU A 113 -14.29 11.14 0.20
C GLU A 113 -14.03 12.44 0.97
N ARG A 114 -14.92 12.76 1.89
CA ARG A 114 -14.81 13.96 2.70
C ARG A 114 -14.02 13.62 3.95
N PRO A 115 -12.92 14.34 4.22
CA PRO A 115 -12.44 14.44 5.57
C PRO A 115 -13.64 14.97 6.38
N GLN A 116 -14.04 14.25 7.43
CA GLN A 116 -15.16 14.71 8.24
C GLN A 116 -14.85 16.10 8.80
N GLN A 117 -15.56 17.09 8.30
CA GLN A 117 -15.60 18.39 8.93
C GLN A 117 -16.47 18.27 10.19
N SER A 118 -15.89 18.71 11.29
CA SER A 118 -16.48 18.96 12.61
C SER A 118 -16.94 17.76 13.45
N GLY A 119 -16.23 17.53 14.51
CA GLY A 119 -16.71 16.81 15.71
C GLY A 119 -16.33 15.35 15.83
N THR A 120 -15.57 14.79 14.93
CA THR A 120 -15.13 13.40 15.00
C THR A 120 -13.70 13.31 15.52
N LEU A 121 -13.52 12.49 16.52
CA LEU A 121 -12.24 12.17 17.14
C LEU A 121 -11.24 11.71 16.08
N ARG A 122 -10.29 12.59 15.75
CA ARG A 122 -9.09 12.16 15.03
C ARG A 122 -8.29 11.28 15.96
N ALA A 123 -7.61 10.31 15.40
CA ALA A 123 -6.72 9.47 16.18
C ALA A 123 -5.64 10.32 16.87
N ASN A 124 -5.35 9.97 18.09
CA ASN A 124 -4.30 10.60 18.91
C ASN A 124 -3.39 9.49 19.44
N PHE A 125 -2.69 8.81 18.54
CA PHE A 125 -1.70 7.81 18.93
C PHE A 125 -0.30 8.37 18.74
N GLU A 126 0.58 8.01 19.65
CA GLU A 126 1.97 8.40 19.55
C GLU A 126 2.76 7.55 18.56
N MET A 127 3.80 8.16 18.00
CA MET A 127 4.79 7.40 17.21
C MET A 127 5.43 6.31 18.07
N ARG A 128 5.59 5.12 17.49
CA ARG A 128 6.41 4.05 18.07
C ARG A 128 7.89 4.47 18.16
N PRO A 129 8.68 3.82 19.03
CA PRO A 129 10.08 4.19 19.24
C PRO A 129 10.92 4.26 17.95
N GLU A 130 10.75 3.29 17.06
CA GLU A 130 11.45 3.27 15.77
C GLU A 130 11.01 4.40 14.84
N GLN A 131 9.73 4.78 14.86
CA GLN A 131 9.24 5.91 14.09
C GLN A 131 9.81 7.23 14.62
N LYS A 132 9.83 7.41 15.97
CA LYS A 132 10.48 8.57 16.62
C LYS A 132 11.97 8.64 16.25
N LYS A 133 12.65 7.48 16.19
CA LYS A 133 14.05 7.38 15.78
C LYS A 133 14.24 7.84 14.33
N PHE A 134 13.44 7.34 13.39
CA PHE A 134 13.52 7.72 11.98
C PHE A 134 13.30 9.23 11.77
N VAL A 135 12.26 9.78 12.41
CA VAL A 135 12.00 11.22 12.35
C VAL A 135 13.16 12.03 12.92
N LYS A 136 13.76 11.58 14.02
CA LYS A 136 14.90 12.25 14.64
C LYS A 136 16.12 12.23 13.72
N GLU A 137 16.57 11.06 13.29
CA GLU A 137 17.76 10.88 12.45
C GLU A 137 17.64 11.68 11.15
N THR A 138 16.50 11.56 10.47
CA THR A 138 16.25 12.26 9.21
C THR A 138 16.20 13.78 9.39
N SER A 139 15.55 14.26 10.46
CA SER A 139 15.48 15.70 10.72
C SER A 139 16.85 16.30 11.08
N GLU A 140 17.68 15.58 11.81
CA GLU A 140 19.05 15.99 12.12
C GLU A 140 19.91 16.03 10.86
N TYR A 141 19.77 15.04 9.98
CA TYR A 141 20.47 14.99 8.70
C TYR A 141 20.07 16.17 7.81
N PHE A 142 18.78 16.36 7.55
CA PHE A 142 18.31 17.47 6.71
C PHE A 142 18.68 18.83 7.30
N GLY A 143 18.60 19.01 8.63
CA GLY A 143 19.00 20.24 9.28
C GLY A 143 20.49 20.58 9.09
N LYS A 144 21.36 19.55 9.02
CA LYS A 144 22.79 19.72 8.78
C LYS A 144 23.10 20.14 7.33
N TYR A 145 22.39 19.60 6.35
CA TYR A 145 22.69 19.75 4.92
C TYR A 145 21.77 20.73 4.19
N GLN A 146 20.87 21.41 4.87
CA GLN A 146 19.84 22.29 4.30
C GLN A 146 20.38 23.46 3.44
N ASN A 147 21.65 23.85 3.61
CA ASN A 147 22.25 24.98 2.93
C ASN A 147 23.26 24.57 1.84
N GLU A 148 23.30 23.33 1.47
CA GLU A 148 24.16 22.86 0.38
C GLU A 148 23.54 23.15 -0.98
N ASN A 149 24.38 23.26 -2.01
CA ASN A 149 23.92 23.54 -3.37
C ASN A 149 23.14 22.39 -3.98
N ASP A 150 23.28 21.18 -3.42
CA ASP A 150 22.61 19.97 -3.85
C ASP A 150 21.59 19.55 -2.78
N PRO A 151 20.32 19.31 -3.13
CA PRO A 151 19.30 18.90 -2.18
C PRO A 151 19.66 17.62 -1.45
N PRO A 152 19.62 17.59 -0.11
CA PRO A 152 19.95 16.40 0.66
C PRO A 152 18.94 15.27 0.42
N ARG A 153 19.44 14.05 0.39
CA ARG A 153 18.69 12.80 0.14
C ARG A 153 18.74 11.90 1.37
N TYR A 154 17.61 11.29 1.70
CA TYR A 154 17.53 10.33 2.79
C TYR A 154 16.67 9.13 2.45
N LEU A 155 17.10 7.92 2.81
CA LEU A 155 16.42 6.68 2.52
C LEU A 155 15.84 6.03 3.79
N TRP A 156 14.57 5.74 3.79
CA TRP A 156 13.93 4.87 4.77
C TRP A 156 13.77 3.45 4.22
N ASN A 157 14.64 2.55 4.68
CA ASN A 157 14.45 1.12 4.50
C ASN A 157 13.54 0.59 5.61
N ALA A 158 12.26 0.66 5.40
CA ALA A 158 11.28 0.29 6.40
C ALA A 158 10.29 -0.74 5.84
N LYS A 159 10.22 -1.89 6.47
CA LYS A 159 9.31 -2.99 6.08
C LYS A 159 7.85 -2.55 5.96
N MET A 160 7.03 -3.37 5.30
CA MET A 160 5.58 -3.18 5.27
C MET A 160 5.00 -3.11 6.69
N ARG A 161 3.97 -2.28 6.90
CA ARG A 161 3.32 -2.01 8.20
C ARG A 161 4.17 -1.24 9.21
N PHE A 162 5.29 -0.66 8.78
CA PHE A 162 6.03 0.31 9.58
C PHE A 162 5.22 1.59 9.86
N GLY A 163 4.28 1.94 8.99
CA GLY A 163 3.57 3.23 9.03
C GLY A 163 4.40 4.35 8.40
N LYS A 164 5.04 4.08 7.27
CA LYS A 164 5.89 5.04 6.55
C LYS A 164 5.19 6.37 6.29
N THR A 165 3.95 6.32 5.81
CA THR A 165 3.12 7.50 5.49
C THR A 165 2.93 8.41 6.69
N PHE A 166 2.41 7.87 7.79
CA PHE A 166 2.23 8.60 9.04
C PHE A 166 3.55 9.19 9.56
N THR A 167 4.62 8.39 9.54
CA THR A 167 5.95 8.81 10.01
C THR A 167 6.53 9.92 9.13
N ALA A 168 6.31 9.87 7.80
CA ALA A 168 6.73 10.93 6.89
C ALA A 168 5.99 12.25 7.15
N TYR A 169 4.70 12.21 7.46
CA TYR A 169 3.97 13.39 7.88
C TYR A 169 4.46 13.95 9.23
N GLN A 170 4.81 13.09 10.17
CA GLN A 170 5.42 13.50 11.44
C GLN A 170 6.79 14.17 11.23
N LEU A 171 7.59 13.67 10.28
CA LEU A 171 8.82 14.34 9.87
C LEU A 171 8.53 15.72 9.28
N ALA A 172 7.57 15.81 8.37
CA ALA A 172 7.19 17.06 7.75
C ALA A 172 6.72 18.10 8.78
N LYS A 173 5.88 17.67 9.74
CA LYS A 173 5.46 18.51 10.87
C LYS A 173 6.66 18.99 11.69
N LYS A 174 7.60 18.10 12.02
CA LYS A 174 8.80 18.43 12.78
C LYS A 174 9.71 19.42 12.06
N MET A 175 9.82 19.30 10.74
CA MET A 175 10.62 20.19 9.89
C MET A 175 9.94 21.53 9.60
N GLY A 176 8.65 21.66 9.89
CA GLY A 176 7.85 22.84 9.55
C GLY A 176 7.65 23.02 8.04
N TRP A 177 7.53 21.93 7.30
CA TRP A 177 7.33 21.96 5.85
C TRP A 177 5.87 22.26 5.49
N ASP A 178 5.68 23.18 4.57
CA ASP A 178 4.36 23.59 4.09
C ASP A 178 4.03 23.07 2.70
N ARG A 179 5.05 22.65 1.93
CA ARG A 179 4.91 22.21 0.55
C ARG A 179 5.54 20.83 0.38
N ILE A 180 4.69 19.82 0.33
CA ILE A 180 5.11 18.43 0.23
C ILE A 180 4.56 17.83 -1.06
N LEU A 181 5.44 17.24 -1.87
CA LEU A 181 5.06 16.46 -3.03
C LEU A 181 5.29 14.99 -2.75
N VAL A 182 4.28 14.16 -2.98
CA VAL A 182 4.40 12.70 -2.89
C VAL A 182 4.37 12.14 -4.30
N LEU A 183 5.42 11.46 -4.70
CA LEU A 183 5.49 10.74 -5.96
C LEU A 183 5.52 9.24 -5.73
N THR A 184 4.69 8.52 -6.47
CA THR A 184 4.64 7.06 -6.42
C THR A 184 4.54 6.46 -7.81
N TYR A 185 5.00 5.23 -7.94
CA TYR A 185 4.74 4.40 -9.11
C TYR A 185 3.36 3.73 -9.07
N LYS A 186 2.78 3.58 -7.87
CA LYS A 186 1.46 2.94 -7.64
C LYS A 186 0.40 3.96 -7.23
N PRO A 187 -0.37 4.52 -8.16
CA PRO A 187 -1.46 5.46 -7.82
C PRO A 187 -2.47 4.90 -6.80
N SER A 188 -2.59 3.58 -6.70
CA SER A 188 -3.53 2.92 -5.78
C SER A 188 -3.28 3.18 -4.29
N VAL A 189 -2.11 3.69 -3.90
CA VAL A 189 -1.80 4.04 -2.50
C VAL A 189 -2.25 5.45 -2.11
N GLN A 190 -2.80 6.24 -3.05
CA GLN A 190 -3.27 7.61 -2.81
C GLN A 190 -4.23 7.70 -1.63
N GLN A 191 -5.18 6.77 -1.52
CA GLN A 191 -6.15 6.77 -0.44
C GLN A 191 -5.51 6.51 0.94
N GLU A 192 -4.43 5.75 0.99
CA GLU A 192 -3.67 5.55 2.23
C GLU A 192 -3.00 6.85 2.68
N TRP A 193 -2.35 7.56 1.76
CA TRP A 193 -1.75 8.86 2.02
C TRP A 193 -2.79 9.89 2.51
N LYS A 194 -3.92 9.99 1.80
CA LYS A 194 -5.01 10.89 2.17
C LYS A 194 -5.63 10.54 3.52
N SER A 195 -5.88 9.26 3.78
CA SER A 195 -6.50 8.82 5.04
C SER A 195 -5.59 9.00 6.24
N ASP A 196 -4.29 8.81 6.11
CA ASP A 196 -3.34 9.03 7.19
C ASP A 196 -3.22 10.53 7.53
N LEU A 197 -3.26 11.42 6.51
CA LEU A 197 -3.24 12.86 6.72
C LEU A 197 -4.46 13.34 7.50
N TYR A 198 -5.65 12.91 7.10
CA TYR A 198 -6.88 13.38 7.72
C TYR A 198 -7.29 12.60 8.97
N GLY A 199 -6.71 11.42 9.17
CA GLY A 199 -7.04 10.53 10.26
C GLY A 199 -6.36 10.85 11.59
N HIS A 200 -5.37 11.75 11.64
CA HIS A 200 -4.63 12.07 12.86
C HIS A 200 -4.73 13.55 13.23
N GLU A 201 -4.85 13.85 14.54
CA GLU A 201 -5.00 15.21 15.03
C GLU A 201 -3.80 16.12 14.75
N ASP A 202 -2.60 15.56 14.70
CA ASP A 202 -1.36 16.26 14.42
C ASP A 202 -1.34 17.01 13.08
N PHE A 203 -2.16 16.58 12.13
CA PHE A 203 -2.23 17.15 10.79
C PHE A 203 -3.52 17.95 10.56
N GLU A 204 -4.11 18.46 11.65
CA GLU A 204 -5.28 19.31 11.52
C GLU A 204 -4.97 20.58 10.72
N GLY A 205 -5.86 20.88 9.77
CA GLY A 205 -5.70 22.02 8.88
C GLY A 205 -4.82 21.75 7.65
N TRP A 206 -4.14 20.61 7.55
CA TRP A 206 -3.39 20.25 6.35
C TRP A 206 -4.33 19.93 5.20
N GLN A 207 -3.87 20.15 3.98
CA GLN A 207 -4.65 19.99 2.77
C GLN A 207 -4.04 18.93 1.86
N PHE A 208 -4.88 18.23 1.11
CA PHE A 208 -4.44 17.17 0.20
C PHE A 208 -4.96 17.42 -1.21
N ILE A 209 -4.05 17.39 -2.20
CA ILE A 209 -4.39 17.45 -3.62
C ILE A 209 -4.23 16.06 -4.21
N GLU A 210 -5.27 15.55 -4.84
CA GLU A 210 -5.24 14.26 -5.52
C GLU A 210 -4.57 14.39 -6.89
N GLY A 211 -3.94 13.31 -7.37
CA GLY A 211 -3.11 13.32 -8.57
C GLY A 211 -3.78 13.84 -9.84
N LEU A 212 -5.11 13.73 -9.94
CA LEU A 212 -5.87 14.22 -11.10
C LEU A 212 -6.41 15.64 -10.94
N GLN A 213 -6.32 16.23 -9.73
CA GLN A 213 -6.79 17.58 -9.46
C GLN A 213 -5.72 18.63 -9.81
N THR A 214 -6.16 19.79 -10.23
CA THR A 214 -5.32 20.99 -10.29
C THR A 214 -5.33 21.70 -8.93
N TRP A 215 -4.39 22.63 -8.74
CA TRP A 215 -4.32 23.47 -7.56
C TRP A 215 -5.60 24.29 -7.34
N GLU A 216 -6.16 24.81 -8.43
CA GLU A 216 -7.37 25.63 -8.44
C GLU A 216 -8.61 24.78 -8.12
N GLU A 217 -8.73 23.60 -8.70
CA GLU A 217 -9.85 22.68 -8.43
C GLU A 217 -9.86 22.20 -6.98
N ALA A 218 -8.69 22.05 -6.37
CA ALA A 218 -8.56 21.66 -4.98
C ALA A 218 -8.91 22.80 -4.00
N GLY A 219 -8.97 24.06 -4.47
CA GLY A 219 -9.33 25.22 -3.63
C GLY A 219 -8.36 25.45 -2.47
N ILE A 220 -7.06 25.39 -2.73
CA ILE A 220 -6.00 25.40 -1.72
C ILE A 220 -5.88 26.77 -1.05
N ASP A 221 -5.88 26.76 0.28
CA ASP A 221 -5.50 27.87 1.13
C ASP A 221 -3.96 27.90 1.25
N GLU A 222 -3.33 28.85 0.59
CA GLU A 222 -1.85 28.95 0.53
C GLU A 222 -1.19 29.23 1.90
N SER A 223 -1.96 29.63 2.90
CA SER A 223 -1.46 29.83 4.27
C SER A 223 -1.32 28.54 5.08
N LYS A 224 -1.75 27.41 4.54
CA LYS A 224 -1.75 26.11 5.22
C LYS A 224 -0.84 25.11 4.53
N PRO A 225 -0.33 24.12 5.26
CA PRO A 225 0.43 23.04 4.66
C PRO A 225 -0.38 22.27 3.64
N VAL A 226 0.26 21.91 2.54
CA VAL A 226 -0.35 21.14 1.46
C VAL A 226 0.52 19.96 1.07
N VAL A 227 -0.13 18.83 0.88
CA VAL A 227 0.43 17.61 0.33
C VAL A 227 -0.17 17.40 -1.05
N TRP A 228 0.64 17.37 -2.09
CA TRP A 228 0.19 17.00 -3.43
C TRP A 228 0.65 15.58 -3.75
N PHE A 229 -0.30 14.71 -3.99
CA PHE A 229 -0.01 13.34 -4.40
C PHE A 229 -0.08 13.23 -5.93
N ALA A 230 0.96 12.68 -6.54
CA ALA A 230 1.02 12.49 -7.98
C ALA A 230 1.68 11.15 -8.32
N SER A 231 1.37 10.63 -9.50
CA SER A 231 2.14 9.53 -10.06
C SER A 231 3.35 10.04 -10.84
N TYR A 232 4.36 9.19 -10.95
CA TYR A 232 5.55 9.50 -11.74
C TYR A 232 5.20 9.83 -13.20
N GLN A 233 4.24 9.09 -13.77
CA GLN A 233 3.73 9.33 -15.14
C GLN A 233 3.04 10.70 -15.27
N ASP A 234 2.51 11.23 -14.19
CA ASP A 234 1.90 12.57 -14.20
C ASP A 234 2.94 13.67 -14.31
N VAL A 235 4.10 13.52 -13.67
CA VAL A 235 5.18 14.50 -13.69
C VAL A 235 5.96 14.47 -15.00
N LEU A 236 6.30 13.30 -15.50
CA LEU A 236 7.08 13.11 -16.73
C LEU A 236 6.22 13.04 -18.00
N GLY A 237 4.93 12.70 -17.86
CA GLY A 237 4.06 12.46 -19.01
C GLY A 237 3.90 13.70 -19.89
N LYS A 238 4.22 13.54 -21.18
CA LYS A 238 3.96 14.55 -22.22
C LYS A 238 2.47 14.54 -22.59
N SER A 239 1.93 15.70 -22.93
CA SER A 239 0.62 15.78 -23.57
C SER A 239 0.69 15.20 -24.98
N LYS A 240 -0.45 14.85 -25.60
CA LYS A 240 -0.51 14.36 -26.99
C LYS A 240 0.17 15.31 -28.00
N ASP A 241 0.30 16.58 -27.65
CA ASP A 241 0.93 17.62 -28.47
C ASP A 241 2.42 17.83 -28.11
N GLY A 242 3.03 16.94 -27.33
CA GLY A 242 4.45 17.00 -26.94
C GLY A 242 4.77 18.01 -25.82
N GLY A 243 3.77 18.75 -25.34
CA GLY A 243 3.91 19.77 -24.28
C GLY A 243 3.59 19.20 -22.88
N VAL A 244 3.91 19.99 -21.85
CA VAL A 244 3.52 19.71 -20.47
C VAL A 244 2.02 19.75 -20.33
N LYS A 245 1.42 18.77 -19.67
CA LYS A 245 0.00 18.83 -19.32
C LYS A 245 -0.24 20.08 -18.45
N LYS A 246 -1.10 20.99 -18.92
CA LYS A 246 -1.38 22.29 -18.23
C LYS A 246 -1.71 22.13 -16.74
N ARG A 247 -2.38 21.02 -16.37
CA ARG A 247 -2.73 20.71 -14.97
C ARG A 247 -1.52 20.56 -14.03
N HIS A 248 -0.34 20.23 -14.56
CA HIS A 248 0.87 20.04 -13.76
C HIS A 248 1.85 21.24 -13.85
N GLN A 249 1.46 22.32 -14.53
CA GLN A 249 2.29 23.50 -14.63
C GLN A 249 2.58 24.09 -13.24
N LYS A 250 1.54 24.26 -12.41
CA LYS A 250 1.67 24.78 -11.04
C LYS A 250 2.61 23.93 -10.18
N MET A 251 2.59 22.59 -10.32
CA MET A 251 3.47 21.69 -9.60
C MET A 251 4.95 21.96 -9.87
N ARG A 252 5.31 22.43 -11.07
CA ARG A 252 6.68 22.77 -11.47
C ARG A 252 7.09 24.18 -11.02
N GLU A 253 6.12 25.06 -10.79
CA GLU A 253 6.35 26.43 -10.34
C GLU A 253 6.58 26.50 -8.84
N ILE A 254 5.99 25.58 -8.08
CA ILE A 254 6.13 25.48 -6.63
C ILE A 254 7.54 25.01 -6.28
N GLU A 255 8.13 25.64 -5.28
CA GLU A 255 9.32 25.13 -4.59
C GLU A 255 8.87 24.20 -3.47
N TRP A 256 9.17 22.92 -3.61
CA TRP A 256 8.79 21.87 -2.66
C TRP A 256 9.79 21.79 -1.53
N ASP A 257 9.31 21.81 -0.29
CA ASP A 257 10.19 21.63 0.89
C ASP A 257 10.74 20.20 0.91
N CYS A 258 9.91 19.22 0.56
CA CYS A 258 10.37 17.85 0.40
C CYS A 258 9.57 17.09 -0.67
N LEU A 259 10.27 16.26 -1.41
CA LEU A 259 9.71 15.24 -2.27
C LEU A 259 9.77 13.89 -1.57
N PHE A 260 8.61 13.30 -1.28
CA PHE A 260 8.51 11.91 -0.80
C PHE A 260 8.38 10.97 -1.99
N VAL A 261 9.36 10.13 -2.18
CA VAL A 261 9.40 9.11 -3.24
C VAL A 261 8.93 7.79 -2.65
N ASP A 262 7.66 7.46 -2.84
CA ASP A 262 7.06 6.25 -2.27
C ASP A 262 7.24 5.04 -3.17
N GLU A 263 7.39 3.87 -2.55
CA GLU A 263 7.68 2.59 -3.22
C GLU A 263 8.90 2.68 -4.15
N TYR A 264 9.98 3.28 -3.64
CA TYR A 264 11.24 3.39 -4.36
C TYR A 264 11.86 2.01 -4.59
N HIS A 265 11.51 1.42 -5.73
CA HIS A 265 12.09 0.18 -6.24
C HIS A 265 12.91 0.53 -7.48
N PHE A 266 14.21 0.59 -7.31
CA PHE A 266 15.18 1.08 -8.30
C PHE A 266 14.94 0.64 -9.76
N GLY A 267 14.54 -0.63 -10.00
CA GLY A 267 14.29 -1.13 -11.36
C GLY A 267 13.02 -0.56 -12.03
N ALA A 268 11.92 -0.44 -11.28
CA ALA A 268 10.65 0.04 -11.84
C ALA A 268 10.68 1.53 -12.19
N TRP A 269 11.46 2.32 -11.47
CA TRP A 269 11.65 3.73 -11.74
C TRP A 269 12.44 3.98 -13.02
N ARG A 270 13.51 3.22 -13.24
CA ARG A 270 14.34 3.28 -14.44
C ARG A 270 13.56 2.89 -15.70
N ASP A 271 12.84 1.77 -15.63
CA ASP A 271 12.08 1.25 -16.78
C ASP A 271 11.00 2.26 -17.20
N ALA A 272 10.32 2.89 -16.23
CA ALA A 272 9.32 3.92 -16.49
C ALA A 272 9.92 5.23 -17.03
N ALA A 273 11.08 5.66 -16.56
CA ALA A 273 11.77 6.84 -17.08
C ALA A 273 12.23 6.60 -18.52
N THR A 274 12.76 5.44 -18.84
CA THR A 274 13.21 5.05 -20.19
C THR A 274 12.03 4.96 -21.16
N GLU A 275 10.89 4.39 -20.74
CA GLU A 275 9.68 4.33 -21.57
C GLU A 275 9.08 5.72 -21.86
N LEU A 276 9.23 6.68 -20.96
CA LEU A 276 8.63 8.02 -21.10
C LEU A 276 9.51 9.02 -21.84
N THR A 277 10.83 8.80 -21.88
CA THR A 277 11.77 9.74 -22.53
C THR A 277 12.02 9.46 -24.01
N ASP A 278 11.54 8.34 -24.56
CA ASP A 278 11.67 7.98 -26.00
C ASP A 278 13.13 7.97 -26.52
N THR A 279 14.10 7.84 -25.63
CA THR A 279 15.52 7.71 -26.00
C THR A 279 15.82 6.25 -26.34
N THR A 280 15.57 5.91 -27.60
CA THR A 280 15.86 4.59 -28.20
C THR A 280 17.33 4.33 -28.46
N ASP A 281 18.24 5.19 -28.06
CA ASP A 281 19.67 5.01 -28.26
C ASP A 281 20.38 4.68 -26.95
N THR A 282 20.82 3.47 -26.87
CA THR A 282 21.76 2.76 -25.99
C THR A 282 21.12 1.67 -25.13
N LYS A 283 20.76 0.57 -25.79
CA LYS A 283 20.86 -0.75 -25.15
C LYS A 283 22.34 -1.12 -25.10
N ASP A 284 23.05 -0.58 -24.13
CA ASP A 284 24.36 -1.10 -23.78
C ASP A 284 24.21 -1.88 -22.46
N ASP A 285 24.47 -3.17 -22.56
CA ASP A 285 24.40 -4.19 -21.50
C ASP A 285 25.58 -4.07 -20.50
N SER A 286 26.21 -2.92 -20.48
CA SER A 286 27.24 -2.55 -19.52
C SER A 286 26.54 -1.98 -18.28
N GLY A 287 26.59 -2.74 -17.17
CA GLY A 287 26.01 -2.41 -15.88
C GLY A 287 26.47 -1.07 -15.28
N MET A 288 26.06 0.01 -15.87
CA MET A 288 26.27 1.35 -15.35
C MET A 288 25.18 1.65 -14.32
N SER A 289 25.60 1.97 -13.12
CA SER A 289 24.83 2.65 -12.10
C SER A 289 24.38 4.01 -12.67
N GLU A 290 23.17 4.09 -13.18
CA GLU A 290 22.54 5.40 -13.37
C GLU A 290 22.16 5.89 -11.98
N ASP A 291 22.88 6.92 -11.54
CA ASP A 291 22.77 7.49 -10.21
C ASP A 291 21.38 8.07 -9.96
N VAL A 292 20.93 8.01 -8.71
CA VAL A 292 19.71 8.70 -8.23
C VAL A 292 19.68 10.16 -8.71
N GLU A 293 20.84 10.79 -8.82
CA GLU A 293 21.06 12.16 -9.33
C GLU A 293 20.60 12.35 -10.78
N GLU A 294 20.79 11.37 -11.64
CA GLU A 294 20.37 11.45 -13.04
C GLU A 294 18.83 11.41 -13.15
N LEU A 295 18.18 10.59 -12.35
CA LEU A 295 16.71 10.53 -12.27
C LEU A 295 16.10 11.84 -11.76
N GLU A 296 16.69 12.44 -10.73
CA GLU A 296 16.25 13.74 -10.21
C GLU A 296 16.46 14.86 -11.22
N GLY A 297 17.58 14.84 -11.95
CA GLY A 297 17.87 15.79 -13.03
C GLY A 297 16.88 15.75 -14.20
N THR A 298 16.18 14.64 -14.39
CA THR A 298 15.13 14.53 -15.42
C THR A 298 13.79 15.14 -14.99
N MET A 299 13.58 15.31 -13.68
CA MET A 299 12.33 15.87 -13.15
C MET A 299 12.37 17.41 -13.16
N PRO A 300 11.46 18.07 -13.88
CA PRO A 300 11.41 19.54 -13.95
C PRO A 300 10.73 20.12 -12.70
N LEU A 301 11.22 19.76 -11.51
CA LEU A 301 10.71 20.17 -10.21
C LEU A 301 11.76 20.97 -9.43
N ARG A 302 11.32 21.87 -8.58
CA ARG A 302 12.18 22.57 -7.62
C ARG A 302 11.98 21.96 -6.24
N VAL A 303 12.95 21.24 -5.74
CA VAL A 303 12.88 20.47 -4.51
C VAL A 303 14.04 20.81 -3.59
N LYS A 304 13.76 21.04 -2.31
CA LYS A 304 14.80 21.37 -1.31
C LYS A 304 15.38 20.12 -0.62
N SER A 305 14.64 19.01 -0.58
CA SER A 305 15.08 17.76 0.03
C SER A 305 14.30 16.55 -0.51
N TYR A 306 14.91 15.38 -0.49
CA TYR A 306 14.33 14.13 -0.99
C TYR A 306 14.26 13.09 0.11
N LEU A 307 13.08 12.50 0.33
CA LEU A 307 12.87 11.36 1.21
C LEU A 307 12.41 10.15 0.41
N TYR A 308 13.25 9.14 0.33
CA TYR A 308 12.98 7.89 -0.35
C TYR A 308 12.39 6.86 0.62
N LEU A 309 11.24 6.28 0.29
CA LEU A 309 10.52 5.32 1.11
C LEU A 309 10.50 3.96 0.39
N SER A 310 11.09 2.95 0.99
CA SER A 310 11.10 1.60 0.43
C SER A 310 11.06 0.52 1.50
N GLY A 311 10.43 -0.61 1.19
CA GLY A 311 10.53 -1.82 2.01
C GLY A 311 11.61 -2.79 1.53
N THR A 312 12.16 -2.56 0.32
CA THR A 312 13.11 -3.46 -0.34
C THR A 312 14.14 -2.70 -1.20
N PRO A 313 14.92 -1.77 -0.62
CA PRO A 313 15.87 -0.94 -1.38
C PRO A 313 17.19 -1.67 -1.70
N PHE A 314 17.15 -3.00 -1.93
CA PHE A 314 18.35 -3.83 -2.03
C PHE A 314 19.32 -3.37 -3.12
N ARG A 315 18.83 -2.93 -4.28
CA ARG A 315 19.70 -2.47 -5.38
C ARG A 315 20.34 -1.13 -5.07
N ALA A 316 19.58 -0.16 -4.55
CA ALA A 316 20.12 1.15 -4.18
C ALA A 316 21.22 1.03 -3.10
N LEU A 317 21.01 0.12 -2.14
CA LEU A 317 22.03 -0.17 -1.13
C LEU A 317 23.26 -0.88 -1.71
N ALA A 318 23.07 -1.80 -2.65
CA ALA A 318 24.15 -2.53 -3.31
C ALA A 318 24.99 -1.63 -4.24
N ASN A 319 24.36 -0.63 -4.85
CA ASN A 319 25.04 0.31 -5.74
C ASN A 319 25.79 1.43 -4.99
N GLY A 320 25.49 1.62 -3.70
CA GLY A 320 26.09 2.70 -2.91
C GLY A 320 25.51 4.08 -3.17
N ASP A 321 24.25 4.15 -3.67
CA ASP A 321 23.54 5.40 -3.98
C ASP A 321 23.30 6.27 -2.73
N PHE A 322 23.38 5.67 -1.54
CA PHE A 322 23.21 6.34 -0.26
C PHE A 322 24.33 5.98 0.71
N GLY A 323 24.91 6.97 1.38
CA GLY A 323 25.84 6.76 2.48
C GLY A 323 25.17 6.16 3.73
N GLU A 324 25.95 5.58 4.62
CA GLU A 324 25.40 4.97 5.85
C GLU A 324 24.64 5.97 6.73
N ASP A 325 25.05 7.24 6.72
CA ASP A 325 24.42 8.34 7.46
C ASP A 325 23.15 8.89 6.80
N GLN A 326 22.83 8.41 5.59
CA GLN A 326 21.65 8.77 4.80
C GLN A 326 20.54 7.71 4.87
N ILE A 327 20.68 6.69 5.73
CA ILE A 327 19.79 5.54 5.74
C ILE A 327 19.30 5.25 7.15
N SER A 328 17.98 5.18 7.33
CA SER A 328 17.38 4.54 8.51
C SER A 328 16.80 3.18 8.12
N ASN A 329 17.12 2.17 8.93
CA ASN A 329 16.72 0.79 8.71
C ASN A 329 15.78 0.27 9.79
N TRP A 330 14.67 -0.38 9.35
CA TRP A 330 13.78 -1.16 10.20
C TRP A 330 13.31 -2.40 9.48
N THR A 331 13.91 -3.51 9.85
CA THR A 331 13.67 -4.80 9.23
C THR A 331 12.62 -5.62 9.98
N TYR A 332 12.20 -6.73 9.38
CA TYR A 332 11.36 -7.70 10.07
C TYR A 332 12.03 -8.26 11.35
N ALA A 333 13.31 -8.50 11.31
CA ALA A 333 14.06 -8.99 12.47
C ALA A 333 14.07 -7.98 13.62
N ASP A 334 14.18 -6.68 13.32
CA ASP A 334 14.11 -5.61 14.31
C ASP A 334 12.74 -5.53 14.97
N GLU A 335 11.67 -5.63 14.18
CA GLU A 335 10.30 -5.67 14.70
C GLU A 335 10.06 -6.87 15.61
N GLN A 336 10.48 -8.06 15.20
CA GLN A 336 10.32 -9.27 16.02
C GLN A 336 11.15 -9.22 17.29
N ARG A 337 12.32 -8.57 17.26
CA ARG A 337 13.14 -8.29 18.43
C ARG A 337 12.40 -7.32 19.36
N ALA A 338 11.95 -6.19 18.84
CA ALA A 338 11.19 -5.19 19.60
C ALA A 338 9.93 -5.78 20.25
N LYS A 339 9.20 -6.64 19.52
CA LYS A 339 8.03 -7.38 20.03
C LYS A 339 8.37 -8.25 21.24
N LYS A 340 9.48 -8.98 21.19
CA LYS A 340 9.94 -9.87 22.28
C LYS A 340 10.52 -9.12 23.47
N GLU A 341 11.21 -8.01 23.22
CA GLU A 341 11.96 -7.24 24.21
C GLU A 341 11.13 -6.11 24.82
N TRP A 342 9.88 -5.89 24.38
CA TRP A 342 9.03 -4.84 24.92
C TRP A 342 8.90 -4.95 26.44
N ARG A 343 9.16 -3.87 27.15
CA ARG A 343 9.05 -3.75 28.61
C ARG A 343 8.40 -2.43 29.02
N GLY A 344 7.78 -1.72 28.08
CA GLY A 344 7.09 -0.48 28.38
C GLY A 344 5.89 -0.70 29.31
N PRO A 345 5.41 0.36 29.97
CA PRO A 345 4.25 0.28 30.86
C PRO A 345 2.92 0.12 30.11
N GLU A 346 2.91 0.41 28.82
CA GLU A 346 1.74 0.34 27.94
C GLU A 346 1.65 -1.02 27.25
N GLU A 347 0.50 -1.29 26.63
CA GLU A 347 0.34 -2.47 25.77
C GLU A 347 1.45 -2.49 24.70
N ASN A 348 1.94 -3.68 24.39
CA ASN A 348 3.00 -3.84 23.42
C ASN A 348 2.51 -3.44 22.01
N PRO A 349 3.00 -2.36 21.40
CA PRO A 349 2.50 -1.87 20.11
C PRO A 349 2.82 -2.79 18.94
N TYR A 350 3.57 -3.86 19.18
CA TYR A 350 3.96 -4.85 18.17
C TYR A 350 3.15 -6.15 18.28
N ASP A 351 2.27 -6.32 19.29
CA ASP A 351 1.58 -7.60 19.51
C ASP A 351 0.68 -8.00 18.36
N GLU A 352 0.07 -7.03 17.69
CA GLU A 352 -0.76 -7.29 16.51
C GLU A 352 0.06 -7.47 15.22
N MET A 353 1.39 -7.26 15.26
CA MET A 353 2.23 -7.43 14.09
C MET A 353 2.40 -8.92 13.76
N PRO A 354 2.12 -9.33 12.50
CA PRO A 354 2.12 -10.74 12.14
C PRO A 354 3.51 -11.34 12.18
N GLN A 355 3.59 -12.55 12.68
CA GLN A 355 4.79 -13.36 12.55
C GLN A 355 4.81 -14.03 11.17
N ILE A 356 5.93 -13.90 10.46
CA ILE A 356 6.14 -14.65 9.22
C ILE A 356 6.58 -16.06 9.63
N VAL A 357 5.82 -17.05 9.22
CA VAL A 357 6.20 -18.46 9.30
C VAL A 357 6.67 -18.88 7.92
N MET A 358 7.98 -19.08 7.77
CA MET A 358 8.52 -19.67 6.56
C MET A 358 8.53 -21.18 6.70
N LEU A 359 7.70 -21.84 5.88
CA LEU A 359 7.73 -23.27 5.72
C LEU A 359 8.63 -23.57 4.52
N THR A 360 9.79 -24.20 4.76
CA THR A 360 10.62 -24.73 3.70
C THR A 360 10.14 -26.12 3.35
N TYR A 361 9.83 -26.32 2.09
CA TYR A 361 9.42 -27.60 1.56
C TYR A 361 10.50 -28.15 0.63
N GLN A 362 10.92 -29.37 0.85
CA GLN A 362 11.85 -30.04 -0.06
C GLN A 362 11.09 -30.46 -1.32
N MET A 363 11.37 -29.79 -2.42
CA MET A 363 10.72 -30.04 -3.69
C MET A 363 11.01 -31.49 -4.15
N PRO A 364 10.01 -32.27 -4.52
CA PRO A 364 10.22 -33.61 -5.11
C PRO A 364 11.18 -33.54 -6.30
N GLU A 365 12.01 -34.54 -6.48
CA GLU A 365 13.06 -34.59 -7.47
C GLU A 365 12.52 -34.37 -8.90
N SER A 366 11.34 -34.91 -9.20
CA SER A 366 10.63 -34.71 -10.46
C SER A 366 10.23 -33.24 -10.73
N LEU A 367 9.92 -32.47 -9.70
CA LEU A 367 9.64 -31.03 -9.81
C LEU A 367 10.94 -30.21 -9.87
N ARG A 368 11.98 -30.67 -9.18
CA ARG A 368 13.29 -30.05 -9.17
C ARG A 368 13.96 -30.07 -10.54
N GLU A 369 13.90 -31.22 -11.25
CA GLU A 369 14.43 -31.33 -12.61
C GLU A 369 13.75 -30.41 -13.62
N VAL A 370 12.47 -30.12 -13.40
CA VAL A 370 11.69 -29.20 -14.23
C VAL A 370 11.99 -27.76 -13.88
N ALA A 371 12.17 -27.48 -12.61
CA ALA A 371 12.42 -26.16 -12.08
C ALA A 371 13.82 -25.63 -12.44
N MET A 372 14.80 -26.54 -12.50
CA MET A 372 16.21 -26.17 -12.74
C MET A 372 16.59 -26.07 -14.23
N LYS A 373 15.64 -26.18 -15.15
CA LYS A 373 15.86 -26.01 -16.61
C LYS A 373 15.80 -24.55 -17.07
N GLY A 374 15.73 -23.58 -16.15
CA GLY A 374 15.86 -22.15 -16.44
C GLY A 374 17.33 -21.74 -16.68
N GLU A 375 17.57 -20.63 -17.37
CA GLU A 375 18.90 -20.12 -17.73
C GLU A 375 19.82 -19.87 -16.52
N PHE A 376 19.26 -19.73 -15.31
CA PHE A 376 19.98 -19.39 -14.07
C PHE A 376 19.82 -20.39 -12.92
N ASN A 377 19.38 -21.63 -13.20
CA ASN A 377 19.03 -22.60 -12.14
C ASN A 377 17.96 -22.12 -11.17
N GLU A 378 17.14 -21.18 -11.58
CA GLU A 378 16.06 -20.61 -10.77
C GLU A 378 14.70 -21.24 -11.13
N PHE A 379 13.79 -21.28 -10.14
CA PHE A 379 12.43 -21.76 -10.35
C PHE A 379 11.62 -20.75 -11.16
N ASP A 380 11.46 -21.00 -12.44
CA ASP A 380 10.67 -20.17 -13.33
C ASP A 380 9.17 -20.54 -13.24
N LEU A 381 8.44 -19.75 -12.44
CA LEU A 381 7.00 -19.90 -12.29
C LEU A 381 6.24 -19.80 -13.61
N ASN A 382 6.68 -18.96 -14.54
CA ASN A 382 6.01 -18.79 -15.83
C ASN A 382 6.14 -20.07 -16.68
N LYS A 383 7.33 -20.67 -16.71
CA LYS A 383 7.55 -21.96 -17.38
C LYS A 383 6.80 -23.09 -16.69
N PHE A 384 6.70 -23.04 -15.36
CA PHE A 384 5.99 -24.07 -14.60
C PHE A 384 4.49 -24.05 -14.86
N PHE A 385 3.87 -22.86 -14.91
CA PHE A 385 2.44 -22.65 -15.15
C PHE A 385 2.09 -22.40 -16.63
N THR A 386 2.99 -22.72 -17.56
CA THR A 386 2.69 -22.58 -18.98
C THR A 386 1.46 -23.39 -19.36
N ALA A 387 0.52 -22.72 -20.04
CA ALA A 387 -0.70 -23.32 -20.56
C ALA A 387 -0.72 -23.29 -22.08
N LYS A 388 -1.28 -24.36 -22.68
CA LYS A 388 -1.53 -24.46 -24.13
C LYS A 388 -2.99 -24.79 -24.41
N LYS A 389 -3.44 -24.46 -25.61
CA LYS A 389 -4.77 -24.87 -26.08
C LYS A 389 -4.76 -26.36 -26.43
N ASN A 390 -5.73 -27.11 -25.91
CA ASN A 390 -6.00 -28.49 -26.32
C ASN A 390 -6.77 -28.51 -27.67
N GLU A 391 -7.04 -29.70 -28.17
CA GLU A 391 -7.77 -29.90 -29.44
C GLU A 391 -9.21 -29.30 -29.40
N ASN A 392 -9.78 -29.12 -28.22
CA ASN A 392 -11.10 -28.51 -28.02
C ASN A 392 -11.03 -26.97 -27.88
N GLY A 393 -9.82 -26.37 -27.98
CA GLY A 393 -9.63 -24.92 -27.83
C GLY A 393 -9.60 -24.41 -26.39
N GLU A 394 -9.59 -25.30 -25.39
CA GLU A 394 -9.48 -24.95 -23.97
C GLU A 394 -8.03 -24.83 -23.55
N TYR A 395 -7.73 -23.90 -22.63
CA TYR A 395 -6.39 -23.78 -22.05
C TYR A 395 -6.18 -24.81 -20.96
N VAL A 396 -5.15 -25.64 -21.13
CA VAL A 396 -4.72 -26.65 -20.16
C VAL A 396 -3.24 -26.45 -19.85
N PHE A 397 -2.86 -26.66 -18.60
CA PHE A 397 -1.45 -26.58 -18.22
C PHE A 397 -0.65 -27.68 -18.95
N GLU A 398 0.48 -27.33 -19.53
CA GLU A 398 1.37 -28.30 -20.16
C GLU A 398 1.80 -29.41 -19.18
N ARG A 399 1.90 -29.04 -17.91
CA ARG A 399 2.32 -29.90 -16.79
C ARG A 399 1.20 -30.04 -15.74
N ALA A 400 -0.01 -30.30 -16.20
CA ALA A 400 -1.21 -30.32 -15.34
C ALA A 400 -1.03 -31.20 -14.08
N LYS A 401 -0.35 -32.34 -14.20
CA LYS A 401 -0.09 -33.23 -13.05
C LYS A 401 0.86 -32.60 -12.02
N ASP A 402 1.92 -31.95 -12.48
CA ASP A 402 2.91 -31.32 -11.60
C ASP A 402 2.32 -30.07 -10.93
N VAL A 403 1.54 -29.29 -11.69
CA VAL A 403 0.79 -28.15 -11.16
C VAL A 403 -0.21 -28.60 -10.10
N GLN A 404 -0.96 -29.69 -10.36
CA GLN A 404 -1.91 -30.22 -9.38
C GLN A 404 -1.19 -30.71 -8.11
N LYS A 405 -0.06 -31.40 -8.25
CA LYS A 405 0.75 -31.84 -7.11
C LYS A 405 1.27 -30.67 -6.29
N PHE A 406 1.76 -29.63 -6.95
CA PHE A 406 2.22 -28.40 -6.30
C PHE A 406 1.07 -27.72 -5.52
N LEU A 407 -0.10 -27.61 -6.13
CA LEU A 407 -1.29 -27.05 -5.48
C LEU A 407 -1.76 -27.90 -4.29
N ASN A 408 -1.71 -29.22 -4.39
CA ASN A 408 -2.06 -30.12 -3.29
C ASN A 408 -1.13 -29.91 -2.09
N ILE A 409 0.16 -29.76 -2.34
CA ILE A 409 1.16 -29.45 -1.30
C ILE A 409 0.84 -28.11 -0.62
N LEU A 410 0.54 -27.07 -1.39
CA LEU A 410 0.17 -25.75 -0.85
C LEU A 410 -1.11 -25.82 0.00
N HIS A 411 -2.03 -26.71 -0.32
CA HIS A 411 -3.26 -26.94 0.44
C HIS A 411 -3.07 -27.92 1.62
N GLY A 412 -1.89 -28.47 1.82
CA GLY A 412 -1.63 -29.44 2.89
C GLY A 412 -2.28 -30.81 2.68
N ILE A 413 -2.64 -31.14 1.42
CA ILE A 413 -3.35 -32.38 1.09
C ILE A 413 -2.36 -33.57 0.93
N ASP A 414 -1.09 -33.31 0.59
CA ASP A 414 -0.03 -34.29 0.35
C ASP A 414 1.18 -34.05 1.29
N LEU A 415 0.95 -33.85 2.57
CA LEU A 415 2.02 -33.86 3.57
C LEU A 415 2.33 -35.31 3.99
N GLU A 416 3.01 -36.06 3.16
CA GLU A 416 3.88 -37.13 3.70
C GLU A 416 5.09 -36.40 4.32
N VAL A 417 5.00 -36.17 5.62
CA VAL A 417 6.11 -35.69 6.44
C VAL A 417 7.14 -36.80 6.45
N ALA A 418 8.21 -36.66 5.69
CA ALA A 418 9.43 -37.43 5.96
C ALA A 418 10.00 -36.83 7.27
N VAL A 419 9.82 -37.62 8.36
CA VAL A 419 10.44 -37.41 9.66
C VAL A 419 11.94 -37.67 9.55
#